data_28b0b4ccd8f14110dba6df30496c2ea1
#
_entry.id   28b0b4ccd8f14110dba6df30496c2ea1
#
_cell.length_a   1.000
_cell.length_b   1.000
_cell.length_c   1.000
_cell.angle_alpha   90.00
_cell.angle_beta   90.00
_cell.angle_gamma   90.00
#
_symmetry.space_group_name_H-M   'P 1'
#
loop_
_entity.id
_entity.type
_entity.pdbx_description
1 polymer ?
#
loop_
_entity_poly.entity_id
_entity_poly.type
_entity_poly.pdbx_seq_one_letter_code
_entity_poly.pdbx_strand_id
1 'polypeptide(L)'
;MEKFRRRHAGLSGNLYRVQYPGCKTALSGNGLEAKDTNVTYTEDEMNAFCQSIIDQLTWGHRGDQPYITCFSEKDHAENWACKEPWNHGEHDKDSWSLLTIDTRFMPETYVFSLNDLVTQLDLALPELASQHVKGGYLCLHRIPTIAIVNWHLLVK
;
A
#
# COMPACT_ATOMS: atom_id res chain seq x y z
N MET A 1 8.16 -15.15 -1.03
CA MET A 1 7.24 -14.06 -1.45
C MET A 1 6.97 -14.05 -2.96
N GLU A 2 7.90 -14.51 -3.80
CA GLU A 2 7.73 -14.52 -5.27
C GLU A 2 6.43 -15.18 -5.73
N LYS A 3 6.09 -16.34 -5.18
CA LYS A 3 4.88 -17.07 -5.60
C LYS A 3 3.56 -16.39 -5.23
N PHE A 4 3.60 -15.40 -4.33
CA PHE A 4 2.39 -14.68 -3.91
C PHE A 4 2.19 -13.37 -4.67
N ARG A 5 3.16 -12.97 -5.48
CA ARG A 5 3.03 -11.72 -6.24
C ARG A 5 1.98 -11.85 -7.33
N ARG A 6 1.22 -10.79 -7.53
CA ARG A 6 0.29 -10.69 -8.65
C ARG A 6 1.09 -10.35 -9.91
N ARG A 7 0.88 -11.07 -10.99
CA ARG A 7 1.48 -10.73 -12.28
C ARG A 7 0.80 -9.48 -12.83
N HIS A 8 1.56 -8.60 -13.46
CA HIS A 8 1.04 -7.34 -13.99
C HIS A 8 -0.07 -7.56 -15.03
N ALA A 9 -0.02 -8.65 -15.81
CA ALA A 9 -1.08 -9.01 -16.73
C ALA A 9 -2.42 -9.31 -16.02
N GLY A 10 -2.39 -9.66 -14.75
CA GLY A 10 -3.59 -9.90 -13.95
C GLY A 10 -4.06 -8.68 -13.15
N LEU A 11 -3.35 -7.55 -13.25
CA LEU A 11 -3.74 -6.31 -12.60
C LEU A 11 -4.64 -5.51 -13.54
N SER A 12 -5.79 -5.07 -13.05
CA SER A 12 -6.76 -4.33 -13.84
C SER A 12 -6.48 -2.83 -13.79
N GLY A 13 -5.48 -2.37 -14.57
CA GLY A 13 -5.29 -0.94 -14.79
C GLY A 13 -4.65 -0.19 -13.63
N ASN A 14 -5.40 0.70 -12.99
CA ASN A 14 -4.85 1.67 -12.04
C ASN A 14 -5.01 1.25 -10.59
N LEU A 15 -4.02 1.63 -9.78
CA LEU A 15 -4.13 1.65 -8.33
C LEU A 15 -4.16 3.10 -7.85
N TYR A 16 -4.73 3.31 -6.68
CA TYR A 16 -4.91 4.64 -6.09
C TYR A 16 -4.34 4.68 -4.68
N ARG A 17 -3.74 5.82 -4.37
CA ARG A 17 -3.21 6.08 -3.04
C ARG A 17 -3.44 7.53 -2.66
N VAL A 18 -3.86 7.77 -1.43
CA VAL A 18 -3.86 9.11 -0.85
C VAL A 18 -2.54 9.31 -0.12
N GLN A 19 -1.84 10.36 -0.49
CA GLN A 19 -0.59 10.78 0.14
C GLN A 19 -0.82 12.09 0.87
N TYR A 20 -0.34 12.18 2.12
CA TYR A 20 -0.50 13.35 2.97
C TYR A 20 0.76 13.57 3.80
N PRO A 21 0.95 14.78 4.38
CA PRO A 21 2.10 15.01 5.28
C PRO A 21 2.06 14.05 6.47
N GLY A 22 3.20 13.47 6.80
CA GLY A 22 3.31 12.52 7.90
C GLY A 22 3.05 11.06 7.53
N CYS A 23 2.74 10.75 6.26
CA CYS A 23 2.71 9.37 5.78
C CYS A 23 4.05 8.67 6.04
N LYS A 24 4.00 7.40 6.44
CA LYS A 24 5.22 6.58 6.54
C LYS A 24 5.87 6.38 5.17
N THR A 25 5.07 6.25 4.12
CA THR A 25 5.55 6.21 2.74
C THR A 25 5.96 7.62 2.32
N ALA A 26 7.16 7.76 1.80
CA ALA A 26 7.68 9.04 1.32
C ALA A 26 7.41 9.23 -0.17
N LEU A 27 6.99 10.43 -0.56
CA LEU A 27 6.88 10.84 -1.95
C LEU A 27 8.00 11.82 -2.27
N SER A 28 8.77 11.54 -3.31
CA SER A 28 9.88 12.37 -3.75
C SER A 28 9.99 12.37 -5.28
N GLY A 29 11.03 12.99 -5.82
CA GLY A 29 11.34 12.92 -7.25
C GLY A 29 11.63 11.50 -7.75
N ASN A 30 11.92 10.57 -6.85
CA ASN A 30 12.14 9.15 -7.18
C ASN A 30 10.85 8.31 -7.11
N GLY A 31 9.71 8.93 -6.81
CA GLY A 31 8.42 8.26 -6.67
C GLY A 31 8.08 8.00 -5.21
N LEU A 32 7.34 6.92 -4.96
CA LEU A 32 6.97 6.50 -3.62
C LEU A 32 7.97 5.48 -3.08
N GLU A 33 8.37 5.65 -1.82
CA GLU A 33 9.26 4.73 -1.14
C GLU A 33 8.68 4.34 0.22
N ALA A 34 8.64 3.03 0.50
CA ALA A 34 8.30 2.52 1.81
C ALA A 34 9.38 2.89 2.83
N LYS A 35 9.07 2.78 4.12
CA LYS A 35 10.06 3.04 5.18
C LYS A 35 11.25 2.10 5.09
N ASP A 36 11.02 0.82 4.82
CA ASP A 36 12.06 -0.17 4.62
C ASP A 36 12.08 -0.58 3.14
N THR A 37 13.15 -0.26 2.44
CA THR A 37 13.30 -0.57 1.02
C THR A 37 14.26 -1.73 0.76
N ASN A 38 14.68 -2.46 1.79
CA ASN A 38 15.70 -3.49 1.69
C ASN A 38 15.23 -4.89 2.06
N VAL A 39 14.24 -5.02 2.95
CA VAL A 39 13.82 -6.33 3.43
C VAL A 39 13.11 -7.13 2.34
N THR A 40 13.48 -8.40 2.24
CA THR A 40 12.78 -9.40 1.44
C THR A 40 12.62 -10.67 2.27
N TYR A 41 11.72 -11.54 1.87
CA TYR A 41 11.46 -12.77 2.59
C TYR A 41 11.63 -13.98 1.67
N THR A 42 12.41 -14.95 2.11
CA THR A 42 12.57 -16.24 1.43
C THR A 42 11.46 -17.20 1.86
N GLU A 43 11.38 -18.37 1.21
CA GLU A 43 10.39 -19.38 1.56
C GLU A 43 10.57 -19.89 3.02
N ASP A 44 11.80 -19.87 3.54
CA ASP A 44 12.09 -20.27 4.92
C ASP A 44 11.64 -19.21 5.94
N GLU A 45 11.30 -18.01 5.48
CA GLU A 45 10.90 -16.89 6.34
C GLU A 45 9.40 -16.61 6.26
N MET A 46 8.60 -17.63 6.00
CA MET A 46 7.15 -17.48 5.81
C MET A 46 6.46 -16.82 6.99
N ASN A 47 6.84 -17.18 8.23
CA ASN A 47 6.25 -16.58 9.42
C ASN A 47 6.54 -15.09 9.51
N ALA A 48 7.77 -14.68 9.19
CA ALA A 48 8.16 -13.29 9.17
C ALA A 48 7.42 -12.51 8.07
N PHE A 49 7.23 -13.13 6.91
CA PHE A 49 6.45 -12.54 5.81
C PHE A 49 4.99 -12.31 6.23
N CYS A 50 4.34 -13.32 6.80
CA CYS A 50 2.97 -13.19 7.29
C CYS A 50 2.85 -12.10 8.36
N GLN A 51 3.79 -12.05 9.30
CA GLN A 51 3.79 -11.05 10.35
C GLN A 51 3.97 -9.64 9.79
N SER A 52 4.81 -9.47 8.76
CA SER A 52 5.01 -8.17 8.13
C SER A 52 3.73 -7.62 7.50
N ILE A 53 2.92 -8.48 6.90
CA ILE A 53 1.62 -8.10 6.32
C ILE A 53 0.65 -7.68 7.41
N ILE A 54 0.58 -8.44 8.49
CA ILE A 54 -0.28 -8.13 9.64
C ILE A 54 0.14 -6.80 10.25
N ASP A 55 1.44 -6.57 10.42
CA ASP A 55 1.99 -5.34 10.97
C ASP A 55 1.65 -4.13 10.10
N GLN A 56 1.73 -4.27 8.77
CA GLN A 56 1.36 -3.20 7.84
C GLN A 56 -0.09 -2.76 8.04
N LEU A 57 -0.97 -3.70 8.38
CA LEU A 57 -2.39 -3.46 8.52
C LEU A 57 -2.83 -3.25 9.97
N THR A 58 -1.89 -3.31 10.91
CA THR A 58 -2.16 -3.06 12.32
C THR A 58 -1.97 -1.58 12.62
N TRP A 59 -3.05 -0.90 12.90
CA TRP A 59 -3.00 0.51 13.25
C TRP A 59 -2.28 0.69 14.59
N GLY A 60 -1.38 1.67 14.63
CA GLY A 60 -0.54 1.92 15.81
C GLY A 60 0.77 1.15 15.82
N HIS A 61 0.99 0.22 14.90
CA HIS A 61 2.30 -0.41 14.74
C HIS A 61 3.33 0.63 14.29
N ARG A 62 4.45 0.71 15.01
CA ARG A 62 5.46 1.75 14.79
C ARG A 62 6.71 1.28 14.06
N GLY A 63 6.78 0.00 13.71
CA GLY A 63 7.90 -0.56 12.96
C GLY A 63 7.93 -0.08 11.52
N ASP A 64 9.10 -0.15 10.91
CA ASP A 64 9.29 0.16 9.50
C ASP A 64 8.85 -1.02 8.65
N GLN A 65 7.92 -0.78 7.73
CA GLN A 65 7.38 -1.81 6.87
C GLN A 65 7.84 -1.61 5.42
N PRO A 66 8.00 -2.72 4.66
CA PRO A 66 8.49 -2.63 3.29
C PRO A 66 7.40 -2.36 2.25
N TYR A 67 6.17 -2.11 2.67
CA TYR A 67 5.03 -2.04 1.77
C TYR A 67 4.46 -0.64 1.62
N ILE A 68 3.90 -0.39 0.44
CA ILE A 68 3.10 0.77 0.12
C ILE A 68 1.69 0.25 -0.14
N THR A 69 0.73 0.66 0.68
CA THR A 69 -0.67 0.24 0.54
C THR A 69 -1.36 1.08 -0.53
N CYS A 70 -2.00 0.41 -1.49
CA CYS A 70 -2.76 1.02 -2.55
C CYS A 70 -4.11 0.31 -2.71
N PHE A 71 -5.02 0.93 -3.46
CA PHE A 71 -6.37 0.41 -3.65
C PHE A 71 -6.78 0.48 -5.12
N SER A 72 -7.66 -0.42 -5.52
CA SER A 72 -8.17 -0.44 -6.89
C SER A 72 -9.26 0.61 -7.16
N GLU A 73 -9.77 1.26 -6.11
CA GLU A 73 -10.80 2.30 -6.21
C GLU A 73 -10.40 3.56 -5.43
N LYS A 74 -10.73 4.72 -6.00
CA LYS A 74 -10.42 6.03 -5.41
C LYS A 74 -11.05 6.23 -4.04
N ASP A 75 -12.33 5.94 -3.93
CA ASP A 75 -13.08 6.13 -2.67
C ASP A 75 -12.50 5.27 -1.55
N HIS A 76 -12.06 4.06 -1.88
CA HIS A 76 -11.43 3.17 -0.93
C HIS A 76 -10.11 3.75 -0.41
N ALA A 77 -9.31 4.32 -1.29
CA ALA A 77 -8.05 4.98 -0.90
C ALA A 77 -8.30 6.16 0.04
N GLU A 78 -9.31 6.98 -0.24
CA GLU A 78 -9.69 8.10 0.61
C GLU A 78 -10.18 7.63 1.99
N ASN A 79 -11.04 6.62 2.00
CA ASN A 79 -11.57 6.06 3.26
C ASN A 79 -10.46 5.51 4.13
N TRP A 80 -9.49 4.81 3.54
CA TRP A 80 -8.34 4.30 4.27
C TRP A 80 -7.55 5.44 4.92
N ALA A 81 -7.21 6.47 4.15
CA ALA A 81 -6.43 7.59 4.64
C ALA A 81 -7.13 8.33 5.79
N CYS A 82 -8.45 8.47 5.71
CA CYS A 82 -9.24 9.11 6.77
C CYS A 82 -9.26 8.32 8.07
N LYS A 83 -9.02 7.01 8.01
CA LYS A 83 -9.08 6.12 9.19
C LYS A 83 -7.71 5.83 9.79
N GLU A 84 -6.63 6.23 9.16
CA GLU A 84 -5.29 6.01 9.69
C GLU A 84 -5.11 6.77 11.03
N PRO A 85 -4.61 6.10 12.09
CA PRO A 85 -4.62 6.68 13.45
C PRO A 85 -3.73 7.89 13.63
N TRP A 86 -2.70 8.06 12.81
CA TRP A 86 -1.85 9.26 12.85
C TRP A 86 -2.49 10.47 12.18
N ASN A 87 -3.71 10.31 11.72
CA ASN A 87 -4.46 11.32 11.00
C ASN A 87 -5.67 11.78 11.81
N HIS A 88 -5.43 12.29 12.99
CA HIS A 88 -6.44 12.64 14.00
C HIS A 88 -7.24 13.91 13.70
N GLY A 89 -7.43 14.26 12.44
CA GLY A 89 -8.18 15.47 12.08
C GLY A 89 -7.44 16.77 12.32
N GLU A 90 -6.22 16.72 12.78
CA GLU A 90 -5.36 17.89 12.99
C GLU A 90 -4.65 18.33 11.70
N HIS A 91 -4.73 17.50 10.67
CA HIS A 91 -4.08 17.79 9.40
C HIS A 91 -5.03 18.50 8.45
N ASP A 92 -4.48 19.54 7.86
CA ASP A 92 -5.13 20.24 6.77
C ASP A 92 -5.26 19.32 5.55
N LYS A 93 -6.50 18.90 5.25
CA LYS A 93 -6.77 18.05 4.10
C LYS A 93 -6.46 18.73 2.76
N ASP A 94 -6.25 20.03 2.76
CA ASP A 94 -5.83 20.76 1.57
C ASP A 94 -4.45 20.32 1.06
N SER A 95 -3.66 19.68 1.93
CA SER A 95 -2.35 19.13 1.54
C SER A 95 -2.39 17.67 1.12
N TRP A 96 -3.58 17.06 1.10
CA TRP A 96 -3.73 15.67 0.70
C TRP A 96 -3.82 15.55 -0.82
N SER A 97 -3.16 14.54 -1.36
CA SER A 97 -3.14 14.28 -2.79
C SER A 97 -3.62 12.87 -3.09
N LEU A 98 -4.44 12.74 -4.12
CA LEU A 98 -4.81 11.44 -4.67
C LEU A 98 -3.85 11.13 -5.84
N LEU A 99 -3.14 10.03 -5.72
CA LEU A 99 -2.23 9.55 -6.76
C LEU A 99 -2.91 8.43 -7.54
N THR A 100 -2.84 8.52 -8.86
CA THR A 100 -3.24 7.45 -9.76
C THR A 100 -1.98 6.76 -10.26
N ILE A 101 -1.89 5.46 -10.04
CA ILE A 101 -0.71 4.65 -10.32
C ILE A 101 -1.05 3.65 -11.42
N ASP A 102 -0.35 3.71 -12.54
CA ASP A 102 -0.51 2.77 -13.63
C ASP A 102 0.51 1.64 -13.48
N THR A 103 0.00 0.45 -13.17
CA THR A 103 0.84 -0.72 -12.90
C THR A 103 1.68 -1.17 -14.10
N ARG A 104 1.30 -0.78 -15.32
CA ARG A 104 2.08 -1.11 -16.52
C ARG A 104 3.46 -0.46 -16.52
N PHE A 105 3.63 0.64 -15.80
CA PHE A 105 4.89 1.38 -15.75
C PHE A 105 5.77 1.02 -14.56
N MET A 106 5.44 -0.07 -13.84
CA MET A 106 6.25 -0.54 -12.73
C MET A 106 6.44 -2.07 -12.76
N PRO A 107 6.96 -2.62 -13.87
CA PRO A 107 7.07 -4.07 -14.05
C PRO A 107 8.00 -4.75 -13.05
N GLU A 108 8.95 -4.01 -12.48
CA GLU A 108 9.90 -4.52 -11.49
C GLU A 108 9.35 -4.52 -10.06
N THR A 109 8.24 -3.83 -9.81
CA THR A 109 7.66 -3.74 -8.48
C THR A 109 6.80 -4.97 -8.19
N TYR A 110 7.06 -5.64 -7.08
CA TYR A 110 6.18 -6.73 -6.62
C TYR A 110 4.88 -6.14 -6.07
N VAL A 111 3.77 -6.63 -6.59
CA VAL A 111 2.43 -6.23 -6.16
C VAL A 111 1.71 -7.46 -5.61
N PHE A 112 1.17 -7.33 -4.41
CA PHE A 112 0.41 -8.40 -3.76
C PHE A 112 -1.04 -7.96 -3.58
N SER A 113 -1.99 -8.80 -3.97
CA SER A 113 -3.39 -8.61 -3.62
C SER A 113 -3.59 -9.02 -2.16
N LEU A 114 -4.12 -8.13 -1.33
CA LEU A 114 -4.43 -8.44 0.06
C LEU A 114 -5.42 -9.61 0.18
N ASN A 115 -6.43 -9.63 -0.68
CA ASN A 115 -7.40 -10.72 -0.69
C ASN A 115 -6.75 -12.06 -0.98
N ASP A 116 -5.80 -12.11 -1.93
CA ASP A 116 -5.05 -13.32 -2.24
C ASP A 116 -4.19 -13.77 -1.06
N LEU A 117 -3.48 -12.83 -0.43
CA LEU A 117 -2.62 -13.12 0.71
C LEU A 117 -3.41 -13.67 1.90
N VAL A 118 -4.52 -13.03 2.22
CA VAL A 118 -5.38 -13.48 3.34
C VAL A 118 -5.91 -14.88 3.10
N THR A 119 -6.35 -15.16 1.86
CA THR A 119 -6.89 -16.46 1.49
C THR A 119 -5.81 -17.54 1.47
N GLN A 120 -4.68 -17.28 0.84
CA GLN A 120 -3.62 -18.26 0.64
C GLN A 120 -2.80 -18.55 1.90
N LEU A 121 -2.65 -17.54 2.76
CA LEU A 121 -1.84 -17.65 3.97
C LEU A 121 -2.68 -17.77 5.24
N ASP A 122 -4.00 -17.77 5.11
CA ASP A 122 -4.94 -17.83 6.23
C ASP A 122 -4.60 -16.79 7.31
N LEU A 123 -4.45 -15.53 6.90
CA LEU A 123 -4.04 -14.46 7.81
C LEU A 123 -5.19 -14.02 8.71
N ALA A 124 -4.91 -13.89 10.00
CA ALA A 124 -5.80 -13.28 10.98
C ALA A 124 -5.47 -11.79 11.09
N LEU A 125 -6.19 -10.96 10.34
CA LEU A 125 -5.99 -9.50 10.35
C LEU A 125 -6.78 -8.85 11.47
N PRO A 126 -6.33 -7.65 11.94
CA PRO A 126 -7.16 -6.84 12.82
C PRO A 126 -8.54 -6.59 12.21
N GLU A 127 -9.59 -6.58 13.05
CA GLU A 127 -10.96 -6.43 12.58
C GLU A 127 -11.16 -5.16 11.74
N LEU A 128 -10.54 -4.05 12.15
CA LEU A 128 -10.64 -2.78 11.43
C LEU A 128 -10.01 -2.83 10.04
N ALA A 129 -9.04 -3.71 9.83
CA ALA A 129 -8.39 -3.88 8.54
C ALA A 129 -9.14 -4.80 7.60
N SER A 130 -9.96 -5.72 8.13
CA SER A 130 -10.62 -6.75 7.34
C SER A 130 -11.54 -6.17 6.23
N GLN A 131 -12.14 -5.02 6.47
CA GLN A 131 -12.99 -4.33 5.49
C GLN A 131 -12.21 -3.77 4.29
N HIS A 132 -10.88 -3.67 4.41
CA HIS A 132 -10.01 -3.10 3.37
C HIS A 132 -9.27 -4.16 2.54
N VAL A 133 -9.50 -5.44 2.84
CA VAL A 133 -8.79 -6.54 2.17
C VAL A 133 -9.19 -6.63 0.70
N LYS A 134 -10.48 -6.60 0.40
CA LYS A 134 -10.96 -6.64 -0.97
C LYS A 134 -10.65 -5.31 -1.65
N GLY A 135 -9.91 -5.37 -2.76
CA GLY A 135 -9.48 -4.17 -3.48
C GLY A 135 -8.23 -3.50 -2.91
N GLY A 136 -7.64 -4.05 -1.85
CA GLY A 136 -6.38 -3.59 -1.30
C GLY A 136 -5.19 -4.30 -1.91
N TYR A 137 -4.09 -3.57 -2.08
CA TYR A 137 -2.85 -4.08 -2.67
C TYR A 137 -1.65 -3.57 -1.89
N LEU A 138 -0.63 -4.39 -1.77
CA LEU A 138 0.65 -4.02 -1.19
C LEU A 138 1.70 -4.01 -2.29
N CYS A 139 2.37 -2.87 -2.47
CA CYS A 139 3.51 -2.75 -3.38
C CYS A 139 4.79 -2.78 -2.56
N LEU A 140 5.75 -3.60 -2.98
CA LEU A 140 6.99 -3.80 -2.24
C LEU A 140 7.99 -2.68 -2.55
N HIS A 141 8.52 -2.05 -1.54
CA HIS A 141 9.62 -1.09 -1.50
C HIS A 141 9.35 0.23 -2.22
N ARG A 142 9.13 0.23 -3.54
CA ARG A 142 9.10 1.46 -4.34
C ARG A 142 8.07 1.39 -5.45
N ILE A 143 7.48 2.55 -5.72
CA ILE A 143 6.69 2.79 -6.93
C ILE A 143 7.40 3.91 -7.68
N PRO A 144 7.91 3.66 -8.91
CA PRO A 144 8.69 4.67 -9.62
C PRO A 144 7.81 5.85 -10.06
N THR A 145 8.43 7.02 -10.20
CA THR A 145 7.74 8.25 -10.59
C THR A 145 6.95 8.07 -11.88
N ILE A 146 7.50 7.34 -12.87
CA ILE A 146 6.85 7.13 -14.16
C ILE A 146 5.49 6.41 -14.03
N ALA A 147 5.31 5.62 -12.97
CA ALA A 147 4.05 4.92 -12.72
C ALA A 147 2.96 5.83 -12.13
N ILE A 148 3.34 6.97 -11.56
CA ILE A 148 2.40 7.95 -11.03
C ILE A 148 1.93 8.81 -12.20
N VAL A 149 0.81 8.43 -12.82
CA VAL A 149 0.35 9.02 -14.08
C VAL A 149 -0.59 10.19 -13.87
N ASN A 150 -1.13 10.35 -12.69
CA ASN A 150 -1.95 11.50 -12.34
C ASN A 150 -1.82 11.80 -10.85
N TRP A 151 -1.92 13.07 -10.53
CA TRP A 151 -1.82 13.55 -9.17
C TRP A 151 -2.66 14.80 -9.04
N HIS A 152 -3.54 14.85 -8.05
CA HIS A 152 -4.33 16.04 -7.79
C HIS A 152 -4.64 16.17 -6.31
N LEU A 153 -4.80 17.41 -5.88
CA LEU A 153 -5.15 17.73 -4.52
C LEU A 153 -6.59 17.31 -4.23
N LEU A 154 -6.80 16.75 -3.04
CA LEU A 154 -8.13 16.49 -2.53
C LEU A 154 -8.67 17.78 -1.93
N VAL A 155 -9.49 18.49 -2.67
CA VAL A 155 -10.14 19.71 -2.22
C VAL A 155 -11.53 19.32 -1.72
N LYS A 156 -11.84 19.73 -0.52
CA LYS A 156 -13.21 19.64 0.01
C LYS A 156 -13.95 20.95 -0.14
#